data_f0eb11f454fa8471f9ce447eb4239a3b
#
_entry.id   f0eb11f454fa8471f9ce447eb4239a3b
#
_cell.length_a   1.000
_cell.length_b   1.000
_cell.length_c   1.000
_cell.angle_alpha   90.00
_cell.angle_beta   90.00
_cell.angle_gamma   90.00
#
_symmetry.space_group_name_H-M   'P 1'
#
loop_
_entity.id
_entity.type
_entity.pdbx_description
1 polymer ?
#
loop_
_entity_poly.entity_id
_entity_poly.type
_entity_poly.pdbx_seq_one_letter_code
_entity_poly.pdbx_strand_id
1 'polypeptide(L)'
;MNFSLLSAADRRNLILGAIVVVTGLLSFLDPSGSWGSVVFIGILGGLLAAFVAVQPQVAPAMKLPTTKGLLLLVAGALAAAGFVIAGLTWFSYLISIQIFSIIFDVGLVASVVLLWFGWQAYQAEQKNPASPPAA
;
A
#
# COMPACT_ATOMS: atom_id res chain seq x y z
N MET A 1 14.95 -2.70 -14.02
CA MET A 1 14.90 -2.89 -12.56
C MET A 1 15.22 -4.33 -12.20
N ASN A 2 16.02 -4.55 -11.19
CA ASN A 2 16.36 -5.90 -10.74
C ASN A 2 15.75 -6.15 -9.36
N PHE A 3 14.72 -6.98 -9.31
CA PHE A 3 13.98 -7.29 -8.08
C PHE A 3 14.89 -7.92 -7.01
N SER A 4 15.86 -8.75 -7.42
CA SER A 4 16.76 -9.42 -6.47
C SER A 4 17.71 -8.46 -5.76
N LEU A 5 17.93 -7.26 -6.28
CA LEU A 5 18.76 -6.24 -5.66
C LEU A 5 18.03 -5.39 -4.62
N LEU A 6 16.71 -5.53 -4.52
CA LEU A 6 15.94 -4.84 -3.48
C LEU A 6 16.21 -5.49 -2.12
N SER A 7 16.21 -4.67 -1.06
CA SER A 7 16.23 -5.21 0.30
C SER A 7 14.99 -6.06 0.56
N ALA A 8 15.06 -6.92 1.59
CA ALA A 8 13.91 -7.74 1.98
C ALA A 8 12.68 -6.87 2.28
N ALA A 9 12.89 -5.74 2.97
CA ALA A 9 11.81 -4.82 3.30
C ALA A 9 11.22 -4.17 2.04
N ASP A 10 12.06 -3.73 1.10
CA ASP A 10 11.60 -3.11 -0.13
C ASP A 10 10.85 -4.10 -1.01
N ARG A 11 11.32 -5.34 -1.11
CA ARG A 11 10.59 -6.39 -1.83
C ARG A 11 9.21 -6.63 -1.24
N ARG A 12 9.14 -6.71 0.09
CA ARG A 12 7.87 -6.89 0.79
C ARG A 12 6.91 -5.73 0.50
N ASN A 13 7.39 -4.50 0.61
CA ASN A 13 6.57 -3.32 0.38
C ASN A 13 6.11 -3.22 -1.08
N LEU A 14 6.97 -3.58 -2.02
CA LEU A 14 6.61 -3.63 -3.43
C LEU A 14 5.51 -4.67 -3.68
N ILE A 15 5.64 -5.86 -3.11
CA ILE A 15 4.64 -6.92 -3.27
C ILE A 15 3.32 -6.49 -2.66
N LEU A 16 3.33 -5.95 -1.44
CA LEU A 16 2.11 -5.49 -0.78
C LEU A 16 1.45 -4.35 -1.55
N GLY A 17 2.24 -3.39 -2.02
CA GLY A 17 1.72 -2.31 -2.84
C GLY A 17 1.12 -2.80 -4.14
N ALA A 18 1.76 -3.76 -4.79
CA ALA A 18 1.24 -4.37 -6.01
C ALA A 18 -0.07 -5.12 -5.77
N ILE A 19 -0.18 -5.87 -4.67
CA ILE A 19 -1.41 -6.56 -4.30
C ILE A 19 -2.55 -5.53 -4.09
N VAL A 20 -2.28 -4.46 -3.37
CA VAL A 20 -3.27 -3.40 -3.14
C VAL A 20 -3.74 -2.79 -4.47
N VAL A 21 -2.81 -2.47 -5.36
CA VAL A 21 -3.15 -1.89 -6.66
C VAL A 21 -3.96 -2.85 -7.51
N VAL A 22 -3.51 -4.10 -7.63
CA VAL A 22 -4.19 -5.09 -8.47
C VAL A 22 -5.58 -5.39 -7.94
N THR A 23 -5.72 -5.63 -6.64
CA THR A 23 -7.03 -5.91 -6.05
C THR A 23 -7.96 -4.71 -6.15
N GLY A 24 -7.43 -3.49 -5.98
CA GLY A 24 -8.20 -2.27 -6.16
C GLY A 24 -8.68 -2.09 -7.60
N LEU A 25 -7.81 -2.32 -8.58
CA LEU A 25 -8.20 -2.23 -9.99
C LEU A 25 -9.21 -3.30 -10.37
N LEU A 26 -9.03 -4.53 -9.87
CA LEU A 26 -9.99 -5.59 -10.14
C LEU A 26 -11.37 -5.28 -9.56
N SER A 27 -11.43 -4.50 -8.48
CA SER A 27 -12.69 -4.11 -7.88
C SER A 27 -13.56 -3.27 -8.81
N PHE A 28 -12.96 -2.49 -9.72
CA PHE A 28 -13.71 -1.71 -10.70
C PHE A 28 -14.42 -2.58 -11.74
N LEU A 29 -14.03 -3.85 -11.86
CA LEU A 29 -14.68 -4.80 -12.76
C LEU A 29 -15.95 -5.41 -12.14
N ASP A 30 -16.17 -5.21 -10.84
CA ASP A 30 -17.37 -5.70 -10.16
C ASP A 30 -18.59 -4.97 -10.71
N PRO A 31 -19.62 -5.71 -11.21
CA PRO A 31 -20.83 -5.08 -11.74
C PRO A 31 -21.58 -4.22 -10.72
N SER A 32 -21.44 -4.50 -9.42
CA SER A 32 -22.07 -3.68 -8.38
C SER A 32 -21.41 -2.32 -8.22
N GLY A 33 -20.10 -2.22 -8.46
CA GLY A 33 -19.31 -1.01 -8.71
C GLY A 33 -19.37 0.17 -7.75
N SER A 34 -20.17 0.11 -6.72
CA SER A 34 -20.52 1.28 -5.91
C SER A 34 -19.40 1.75 -4.97
N TRP A 35 -18.41 0.89 -4.69
CA TRP A 35 -17.34 1.20 -3.75
C TRP A 35 -16.00 1.59 -4.42
N GLY A 36 -15.97 1.58 -5.76
CA GLY A 36 -14.74 1.80 -6.52
C GLY A 36 -14.09 3.17 -6.27
N SER A 37 -14.88 4.22 -6.08
CA SER A 37 -14.35 5.55 -5.86
C SER A 37 -13.59 5.68 -4.54
N VAL A 38 -14.02 4.97 -3.51
CA VAL A 38 -13.33 4.97 -2.21
C VAL A 38 -12.07 4.14 -2.29
N VAL A 39 -12.12 3.01 -2.99
CA VAL A 39 -10.96 2.14 -3.17
C VAL A 39 -9.86 2.83 -3.97
N PHE A 40 -10.20 3.83 -4.80
CA PHE A 40 -9.21 4.61 -5.54
C PHE A 40 -8.16 5.21 -4.62
N ILE A 41 -8.55 5.66 -3.42
CA ILE A 41 -7.60 6.16 -2.41
C ILE A 41 -6.62 5.05 -2.02
N GLY A 42 -7.12 3.84 -1.86
CA GLY A 42 -6.29 2.67 -1.58
C GLY A 42 -5.30 2.37 -2.70
N ILE A 43 -5.74 2.48 -3.95
CA ILE A 43 -4.86 2.29 -5.12
C ILE A 43 -3.72 3.30 -5.10
N LEU A 44 -4.01 4.57 -4.80
CA LEU A 44 -2.97 5.59 -4.70
C LEU A 44 -1.95 5.24 -3.60
N GLY A 45 -2.41 4.75 -2.47
CA GLY A 45 -1.52 4.30 -1.40
C GLY A 45 -0.63 3.15 -1.84
N GLY A 46 -1.19 2.17 -2.53
CA GLY A 46 -0.43 1.03 -3.07
C GLY A 46 0.61 1.46 -4.10
N LEU A 47 0.25 2.38 -4.99
CA LEU A 47 1.18 2.94 -5.97
C LEU A 47 2.33 3.68 -5.30
N LEU A 48 2.04 4.47 -4.28
CA LEU A 48 3.06 5.20 -3.55
C LEU A 48 4.03 4.23 -2.85
N ALA A 49 3.51 3.19 -2.20
CA ALA A 49 4.34 2.19 -1.54
C ALA A 49 5.26 1.48 -2.55
N ALA A 50 4.71 1.08 -3.69
CA ALA A 50 5.50 0.43 -4.73
C ALA A 50 6.57 1.37 -5.28
N PHE A 51 6.22 2.63 -5.54
CA PHE A 51 7.17 3.62 -6.03
C PHE A 51 8.31 3.85 -5.05
N VAL A 52 8.00 4.04 -3.76
CA VAL A 52 9.03 4.26 -2.73
C VAL A 52 9.97 3.06 -2.65
N ALA A 53 9.45 1.85 -2.79
CA ALA A 53 10.26 0.65 -2.74
C ALA A 53 11.26 0.56 -3.90
N VAL A 54 10.88 0.98 -5.10
CA VAL A 54 11.72 0.84 -6.30
C VAL A 54 12.46 2.12 -6.68
N GLN A 55 12.16 3.23 -6.04
CA GLN A 55 12.72 4.54 -6.39
C GLN A 55 14.26 4.54 -6.49
N PRO A 56 15.03 3.90 -5.58
CA PRO A 56 16.48 3.91 -5.70
C PRO A 56 17.02 3.28 -6.96
N GLN A 57 16.28 2.35 -7.59
CA GLN A 57 16.70 1.71 -8.83
C GLN A 57 16.14 2.39 -10.08
N VAL A 58 14.91 2.90 -9.99
CA VAL A 58 14.20 3.45 -11.16
C VAL A 58 14.52 4.93 -11.35
N ALA A 59 14.64 5.69 -10.25
CA ALA A 59 14.89 7.11 -10.29
C ALA A 59 15.90 7.50 -9.20
N PRO A 60 17.16 7.04 -9.29
CA PRO A 60 18.15 7.26 -8.22
C PRO A 60 18.50 8.73 -8.03
N ALA A 61 18.36 9.57 -9.05
CA ALA A 61 18.63 11.00 -8.95
C ALA A 61 17.49 11.80 -8.32
N MET A 62 16.31 11.20 -8.20
CA MET A 62 15.14 11.84 -7.61
C MET A 62 15.26 11.84 -6.10
N LYS A 63 15.07 13.01 -5.49
CA LYS A 63 15.02 13.13 -4.03
C LYS A 63 13.57 13.00 -3.56
N LEU A 64 13.37 12.17 -2.54
CA LEU A 64 12.07 12.05 -1.93
C LEU A 64 11.76 13.33 -1.12
N PRO A 65 10.47 13.76 -1.07
CA PRO A 65 10.10 14.99 -0.35
C PRO A 65 10.27 14.87 1.17
N THR A 66 10.33 13.64 1.68
CA THR A 66 10.52 13.35 3.10
C THR A 66 11.22 12.01 3.26
N THR A 67 11.29 11.50 4.50
CA THR A 67 11.94 10.22 4.76
C THR A 67 11.14 9.06 4.17
N LYS A 68 11.83 7.97 3.87
CA LYS A 68 11.21 6.76 3.34
C LYS A 68 10.17 6.18 4.30
N GLY A 69 10.48 6.18 5.61
CA GLY A 69 9.55 5.65 6.61
C GLY A 69 8.24 6.43 6.66
N LEU A 70 8.32 7.77 6.61
CA LEU A 70 7.11 8.60 6.60
C LEU A 70 6.31 8.39 5.32
N LEU A 71 6.96 8.26 4.15
CA LEU A 71 6.28 7.98 2.90
C LEU A 71 5.58 6.63 2.92
N LEU A 72 6.22 5.61 3.49
CA LEU A 72 5.60 4.30 3.64
C LEU A 72 4.41 4.33 4.61
N LEU A 73 4.51 5.11 5.69
CA LEU A 73 3.40 5.29 6.62
C LEU A 73 2.21 5.97 5.91
N VAL A 74 2.47 7.02 5.15
CA VAL A 74 1.42 7.71 4.38
C VAL A 74 0.81 6.77 3.35
N ALA A 75 1.64 6.00 2.64
CA ALA A 75 1.16 5.02 1.67
C ALA A 75 0.25 3.97 2.31
N GLY A 76 0.69 3.43 3.44
CA GLY A 76 -0.10 2.46 4.19
C GLY A 76 -1.40 3.04 4.72
N ALA A 77 -1.36 4.29 5.21
CA ALA A 77 -2.55 4.97 5.71
C ALA A 77 -3.57 5.21 4.58
N LEU A 78 -3.11 5.63 3.40
CA LEU A 78 -3.99 5.81 2.24
C LEU A 78 -4.59 4.48 1.80
N ALA A 79 -3.76 3.44 1.69
CA ALA A 79 -4.20 2.12 1.29
C ALA A 79 -5.25 1.58 2.27
N ALA A 80 -4.93 1.60 3.55
CA ALA A 80 -5.83 1.10 4.59
C ALA A 80 -7.11 1.93 4.66
N ALA A 81 -7.02 3.26 4.59
CA ALA A 81 -8.20 4.13 4.63
C ALA A 81 -9.17 3.79 3.50
N GLY A 82 -8.67 3.64 2.27
CA GLY A 82 -9.53 3.30 1.15
C GLY A 82 -10.27 1.97 1.34
N PHE A 83 -9.52 0.93 1.69
CA PHE A 83 -10.12 -0.41 1.85
C PHE A 83 -10.97 -0.53 3.11
N VAL A 84 -10.55 0.05 4.23
CA VAL A 84 -11.32 -0.03 5.49
C VAL A 84 -12.61 0.76 5.38
N ILE A 85 -12.60 1.97 4.84
CA ILE A 85 -13.81 2.77 4.66
C ILE A 85 -14.79 2.04 3.74
N ALA A 86 -14.28 1.50 2.61
CA ALA A 86 -15.13 0.73 1.71
C ALA A 86 -15.72 -0.51 2.41
N GLY A 87 -14.90 -1.22 3.19
CA GLY A 87 -15.35 -2.41 3.92
C GLY A 87 -16.40 -2.10 4.98
N LEU A 88 -16.23 -1.00 5.72
CA LEU A 88 -17.22 -0.60 6.71
C LEU A 88 -18.53 -0.13 6.08
N THR A 89 -18.44 0.52 4.91
CA THR A 89 -19.63 0.99 4.20
C THR A 89 -20.43 -0.18 3.61
N TRP A 90 -19.75 -1.19 3.11
CA TRP A 90 -20.38 -2.38 2.49
C TRP A 90 -19.99 -3.65 3.25
N PHE A 91 -20.27 -3.67 4.55
CA PHE A 91 -19.87 -4.78 5.42
C PHE A 91 -20.43 -6.12 4.96
N SER A 92 -21.68 -6.14 4.47
CA SER A 92 -22.28 -7.36 3.97
C SER A 92 -21.51 -7.95 2.77
N TYR A 93 -20.85 -7.09 1.98
CA TYR A 93 -20.01 -7.52 0.88
C TYR A 93 -18.75 -8.25 1.38
N LEU A 94 -18.17 -7.77 2.48
CA LEU A 94 -16.97 -8.39 3.06
C LEU A 94 -17.18 -9.85 3.44
N ILE A 95 -18.35 -10.19 3.99
CA ILE A 95 -18.65 -11.52 4.48
C ILE A 95 -19.25 -12.42 3.40
N SER A 96 -19.45 -11.90 2.20
CA SER A 96 -19.98 -12.65 1.06
C SER A 96 -18.91 -13.60 0.51
N ILE A 97 -19.35 -14.78 0.02
CA ILE A 97 -18.45 -15.76 -0.60
C ILE A 97 -18.51 -15.59 -2.12
N GLN A 98 -18.19 -14.38 -2.60
CA GLN A 98 -18.11 -14.07 -4.02
C GLN A 98 -16.66 -13.76 -4.39
N ILE A 99 -16.30 -13.99 -5.64
CA ILE A 99 -14.91 -13.80 -6.08
C ILE A 99 -14.43 -12.36 -5.85
N PHE A 100 -15.26 -11.36 -6.13
CA PHE A 100 -14.88 -9.96 -5.92
C PHE A 100 -14.75 -9.62 -4.45
N SER A 101 -15.54 -10.23 -3.58
CA SER A 101 -15.42 -10.08 -2.13
C SER A 101 -14.10 -10.65 -1.62
N ILE A 102 -13.71 -11.82 -2.12
CA ILE A 102 -12.43 -12.44 -1.75
C ILE A 102 -11.27 -11.58 -2.22
N ILE A 103 -11.33 -11.06 -3.44
CA ILE A 103 -10.31 -10.15 -3.99
C ILE A 103 -10.22 -8.89 -3.11
N PHE A 104 -11.35 -8.32 -2.73
CA PHE A 104 -11.39 -7.16 -1.87
C PHE A 104 -10.76 -7.46 -0.50
N ASP A 105 -11.10 -8.61 0.10
CA ASP A 105 -10.56 -9.00 1.39
C ASP A 105 -9.04 -9.17 1.35
N VAL A 106 -8.50 -9.72 0.27
CA VAL A 106 -7.05 -9.81 0.07
C VAL A 106 -6.42 -8.42 0.04
N GLY A 107 -7.01 -7.49 -0.70
CA GLY A 107 -6.54 -6.10 -0.76
C GLY A 107 -6.63 -5.41 0.61
N LEU A 108 -7.70 -5.65 1.35
CA LEU A 108 -7.88 -5.10 2.68
C LEU A 108 -6.79 -5.57 3.64
N VAL A 109 -6.53 -6.88 3.67
CA VAL A 109 -5.47 -7.44 4.53
C VAL A 109 -4.11 -6.89 4.11
N ALA A 110 -3.80 -6.86 2.82
CA ALA A 110 -2.54 -6.33 2.33
C ALA A 110 -2.36 -4.85 2.71
N SER A 111 -3.43 -4.05 2.63
CA SER A 111 -3.37 -2.62 2.98
C SER A 111 -3.11 -2.41 4.47
N VAL A 112 -3.75 -3.20 5.33
CA VAL A 112 -3.53 -3.11 6.79
C VAL A 112 -2.11 -3.55 7.15
N VAL A 113 -1.62 -4.61 6.53
CA VAL A 113 -0.24 -5.07 6.74
C VAL A 113 0.76 -4.00 6.27
N LEU A 114 0.49 -3.37 5.13
CA LEU A 114 1.32 -2.29 4.61
C LEU A 114 1.35 -1.10 5.57
N LEU A 115 0.22 -0.74 6.16
CA LEU A 115 0.15 0.30 7.19
C LEU A 115 1.01 -0.07 8.40
N TRP A 116 0.92 -1.32 8.85
CA TRP A 116 1.71 -1.80 9.99
C TRP A 116 3.21 -1.67 9.73
N PHE A 117 3.67 -2.12 8.56
CA PHE A 117 5.09 -2.01 8.23
C PHE A 117 5.53 -0.56 8.00
N GLY A 118 4.67 0.28 7.47
CA GLY A 118 4.93 1.72 7.36
C GLY A 118 5.09 2.38 8.72
N TRP A 119 4.24 2.02 9.66
CA TRP A 119 4.34 2.48 11.03
C TRP A 119 5.66 2.04 11.70
N GLN A 120 6.04 0.77 11.51
CA GLN A 120 7.31 0.27 12.04
C GLN A 120 8.51 1.00 11.43
N ALA A 121 8.49 1.24 10.13
CA ALA A 121 9.57 1.97 9.46
C ALA A 121 9.68 3.40 9.97
N TYR A 122 8.55 4.07 10.17
CA TYR A 122 8.52 5.43 10.72
C TYR A 122 9.06 5.45 12.15
N GLN A 123 8.63 4.51 12.99
CA GLN A 123 9.13 4.42 14.37
C GLN A 123 10.65 4.16 14.42
N ALA A 124 11.16 3.32 13.52
CA ALA A 124 12.60 3.04 13.48
C ALA A 124 13.40 4.31 13.18
N GLU A 125 12.89 5.17 12.29
CA GLU A 125 13.53 6.46 12.01
C GLU A 125 13.49 7.40 13.22
N GLN A 126 12.38 7.40 13.97
CA GLN A 126 12.26 8.23 15.18
C GLN A 126 13.20 7.77 16.30
N LYS A 127 13.45 6.47 16.40
CA LYS A 127 14.37 5.92 17.41
C LYS A 127 15.83 6.22 17.10
N ASN A 128 16.17 6.41 15.82
CA ASN A 128 17.52 6.69 15.36
C ASN A 128 17.55 7.97 14.53
N PRO A 129 17.31 9.14 15.15
CA PRO A 129 17.25 10.40 14.38
C PRO A 129 18.60 10.79 13.77
N ALA A 130 19.72 10.22 14.26
CA ALA A 130 21.05 10.44 13.67
C ALA A 130 21.31 9.59 12.44
N SER A 131 20.44 8.62 12.14
CA SER A 131 20.56 7.83 10.92
C SER A 131 20.28 8.69 9.70
N PRO A 132 21.05 8.55 8.60
CA PRO A 132 20.76 9.31 7.40
C PRO A 132 19.37 8.94 6.90
N PRO A 133 18.59 9.92 6.37
CA PRO A 133 17.31 9.62 5.79
C PRO A 133 17.48 8.64 4.64
N ALA A 134 16.59 7.68 4.57
CA ALA A 134 16.56 6.69 3.49
C ALA A 134 15.97 7.36 2.24
N ALA A 135 16.81 8.01 1.51
CA ALA A 135 16.40 8.72 0.32
C ALA A 135 16.86 8.02 -0.94
#